data_bacfc502ceadede946836f9d1a0a3e10
#
_entry.id   bacfc502ceadede946836f9d1a0a3e10
#
_cell.length_a   1.000
_cell.length_b   1.000
_cell.length_c   1.000
_cell.angle_alpha   90.00
_cell.angle_beta   90.00
_cell.angle_gamma   90.00
#
_symmetry.space_group_name_H-M   'P 1'
#
loop_
_entity.id
_entity.type
_entity.pdbx_description
1 polymer ?
#
loop_
_entity_poly.entity_id
_entity_poly.type
_entity_poly.pdbx_seq_one_letter_code
_entity_poly.pdbx_strand_id
1 'polypeptide(L)'
;TPGEKGAHARLADFIGRLGEGSSPADRKASAADLEYRYATGRDYMALDATSRLSPHLRFGEISPRQAWDAVAEAIETGDITATDGESFLRELLWRDFAWHRRYHLPNLDTTNTRTSFDAFPWAWFPDDLVAPRAEALEVRPVGSTDHEGEEADVRAALLAWRNGVTGIGLIDAGMRELWATGHMHNRVRMLAGSLLTKNLGVHWRHGEEWFWDTLVDADEASNPFNWQWVAGCGDDAAPYFRI
;
A
#
# COMPACT_ATOMS: atom_id res chain seq x y z
N THR A 1 6.10 -19.42 -2.26
CA THR A 1 5.41 -20.38 -3.13
C THR A 1 3.92 -20.08 -3.10
N PRO A 2 3.24 -19.93 -4.25
CA PRO A 2 1.78 -19.75 -4.30
C PRO A 2 1.02 -20.93 -3.68
N GLY A 3 -0.25 -20.71 -3.33
CA GLY A 3 -1.18 -21.67 -2.81
C GLY A 3 -1.26 -21.71 -1.28
N GLU A 4 -2.29 -22.35 -0.75
CA GLU A 4 -2.60 -22.42 0.69
C GLU A 4 -1.41 -22.94 1.51
N LYS A 5 -0.74 -23.98 1.05
CA LYS A 5 0.46 -24.51 1.73
C LYS A 5 1.58 -23.48 1.80
N GLY A 6 1.76 -22.69 0.73
CA GLY A 6 2.75 -21.60 0.69
C GLY A 6 2.39 -20.46 1.64
N ALA A 7 1.10 -20.12 1.74
CA ALA A 7 0.59 -19.11 2.65
C ALA A 7 0.83 -19.48 4.11
N HIS A 8 0.47 -20.71 4.51
CA HIS A 8 0.71 -21.20 5.87
C HIS A 8 2.20 -21.29 6.21
N ALA A 9 3.05 -21.75 5.27
CA ALA A 9 4.49 -21.77 5.48
C ALA A 9 5.06 -20.35 5.68
N ARG A 10 4.56 -19.36 4.91
CA ARG A 10 4.95 -17.95 5.05
C ARG A 10 4.52 -17.36 6.39
N LEU A 11 3.30 -17.68 6.86
CA LEU A 11 2.81 -17.23 8.17
C LEU A 11 3.66 -17.83 9.30
N ALA A 12 3.94 -19.13 9.24
CA ALA A 12 4.76 -19.82 10.24
C ALA A 12 6.20 -19.25 10.28
N ASP A 13 6.81 -18.99 9.12
CA ASP A 13 8.12 -18.34 9.01
C ASP A 13 8.11 -16.93 9.62
N PHE A 14 7.06 -16.15 9.36
CA PHE A 14 6.90 -14.81 9.94
C PHE A 14 6.80 -14.85 11.47
N ILE A 15 5.96 -15.73 12.02
CA ILE A 15 5.81 -15.90 13.48
C ILE A 15 7.14 -16.39 14.08
N GLY A 16 7.80 -17.38 13.45
CA GLY A 16 9.09 -17.91 13.91
C GLY A 16 10.17 -16.83 13.99
N ARG A 17 10.28 -15.96 12.99
CA ARG A 17 11.21 -14.81 13.02
C ARG A 17 10.91 -13.83 14.17
N LEU A 18 9.66 -13.51 14.41
CA LEU A 18 9.27 -12.64 15.53
C LEU A 18 9.62 -13.29 16.88
N GLY A 19 9.52 -14.63 16.98
CA GLY A 19 9.91 -15.40 18.15
C GLY A 19 11.41 -15.30 18.47
N GLU A 20 12.26 -15.31 17.47
CA GLU A 20 13.71 -15.11 17.63
C GLU A 20 14.07 -13.75 18.24
N GLY A 21 13.27 -12.72 17.93
CA GLY A 21 13.39 -11.37 18.50
C GLY A 21 12.87 -11.24 19.93
N SER A 22 12.12 -12.20 20.42
CA SER A 22 11.45 -12.18 21.73
C SER A 22 12.35 -12.60 22.91
N SER A 23 13.61 -12.96 22.69
CA SER A 23 14.56 -13.29 23.76
C SER A 23 14.81 -12.12 24.72
N PRO A 24 14.98 -12.37 26.07
CA PRO A 24 14.83 -11.35 27.10
C PRO A 24 15.81 -10.16 27.03
N ALA A 25 15.26 -9.06 27.13
CA ALA A 25 15.44 -7.77 27.82
C ALA A 25 16.80 -7.06 27.86
N ASP A 26 17.97 -7.62 27.60
CA ASP A 26 19.25 -6.97 27.86
C ASP A 26 20.12 -6.60 26.64
N ARG A 27 19.62 -6.80 25.41
CA ARG A 27 20.31 -6.30 24.22
C ARG A 27 19.76 -4.92 23.83
N LYS A 28 20.63 -3.90 23.87
CA LYS A 28 20.40 -2.69 23.09
C LYS A 28 20.15 -3.14 21.65
N ALA A 29 18.91 -2.95 21.16
CA ALA A 29 18.52 -3.35 19.83
C ALA A 29 19.53 -2.81 18.81
N SER A 30 20.27 -3.69 18.17
CA SER A 30 21.11 -3.36 17.02
C SER A 30 20.24 -3.24 15.77
N ALA A 31 20.74 -2.61 14.72
CA ALA A 31 20.02 -2.58 13.43
C ALA A 31 19.70 -4.00 12.92
N ALA A 32 20.52 -5.00 13.25
CA ALA A 32 20.29 -6.40 12.91
C ALA A 32 19.09 -7.02 13.66
N ASP A 33 18.74 -6.51 14.85
CA ASP A 33 17.62 -7.04 15.62
C ASP A 33 16.25 -6.52 15.11
N LEU A 34 16.24 -5.51 14.25
CA LEU A 34 15.01 -4.92 13.73
C LEU A 34 14.26 -5.83 12.76
N GLU A 35 14.94 -6.76 12.08
CA GLU A 35 14.29 -7.75 11.20
C GLU A 35 13.37 -8.70 11.99
N TYR A 36 13.66 -8.92 13.26
CA TYR A 36 12.90 -9.77 14.17
C TYR A 36 11.83 -9.01 14.96
N ARG A 37 11.61 -7.74 14.65
CA ARG A 37 10.67 -6.85 15.33
C ARG A 37 9.70 -6.19 14.36
N TYR A 38 8.47 -6.70 14.27
CA TYR A 38 7.50 -6.15 13.33
C TYR A 38 7.11 -4.70 13.62
N ALA A 39 6.86 -4.37 14.88
CA ALA A 39 6.39 -3.04 15.29
C ALA A 39 7.33 -1.89 14.88
N THR A 40 8.62 -2.16 14.81
CA THR A 40 9.64 -1.18 14.44
C THR A 40 10.29 -1.50 13.10
N GLY A 41 10.60 -2.77 12.82
CA GLY A 41 11.29 -3.22 11.61
C GLY A 41 10.49 -2.94 10.34
N ARG A 42 9.15 -3.02 10.43
CA ARG A 42 8.25 -2.70 9.30
C ARG A 42 8.42 -1.29 8.72
N ASP A 43 9.08 -0.39 9.41
CA ASP A 43 9.32 0.96 8.92
C ASP A 43 10.64 1.09 8.14
N TYR A 44 11.48 0.07 8.16
CA TYR A 44 12.76 0.03 7.46
C TYR A 44 12.65 -0.74 6.15
N MET A 45 12.62 -0.03 5.04
CA MET A 45 12.38 -0.57 3.70
C MET A 45 13.46 -1.53 3.21
N ALA A 46 14.67 -1.45 3.76
CA ALA A 46 15.79 -2.34 3.42
C ALA A 46 15.75 -3.69 4.16
N LEU A 47 14.84 -3.86 5.13
CA LEU A 47 14.73 -5.08 5.94
C LEU A 47 13.57 -5.96 5.47
N ASP A 48 13.73 -7.27 5.59
CA ASP A 48 12.65 -8.24 5.37
C ASP A 48 11.83 -8.47 6.65
N ALA A 49 11.37 -7.38 7.27
CA ALA A 49 10.64 -7.39 8.54
C ALA A 49 9.12 -7.55 8.39
N THR A 50 8.61 -7.64 7.16
CA THR A 50 7.16 -7.78 6.91
C THR A 50 6.76 -9.24 6.67
N SER A 51 5.46 -9.54 6.85
CA SER A 51 4.96 -10.91 6.65
C SER A 51 4.93 -11.35 5.18
N ARG A 52 4.82 -10.39 4.25
CA ARG A 52 4.58 -10.63 2.81
C ARG A 52 3.38 -11.56 2.53
N LEU A 53 2.34 -11.47 3.38
CA LEU A 53 1.11 -12.27 3.24
C LEU A 53 0.07 -11.63 2.32
N SER A 54 0.27 -10.38 1.91
CA SER A 54 -0.73 -9.64 1.12
C SER A 54 -1.15 -10.33 -0.18
N PRO A 55 -0.28 -10.95 -1.00
CA PRO A 55 -0.73 -11.73 -2.15
C PRO A 55 -1.58 -12.93 -1.76
N HIS A 56 -1.18 -13.67 -0.73
CA HIS A 56 -1.93 -14.83 -0.25
C HIS A 56 -3.33 -14.45 0.27
N LEU A 57 -3.43 -13.31 0.99
CA LEU A 57 -4.71 -12.75 1.42
C LEU A 57 -5.55 -12.26 0.23
N ARG A 58 -4.93 -11.69 -0.81
CA ARG A 58 -5.61 -11.22 -2.02
C ARG A 58 -6.27 -12.35 -2.78
N PHE A 59 -5.59 -13.48 -2.94
CA PHE A 59 -6.07 -14.65 -3.68
C PHE A 59 -6.84 -15.65 -2.80
N GLY A 60 -7.05 -15.36 -1.51
CA GLY A 60 -7.78 -16.24 -0.61
C GLY A 60 -7.07 -17.55 -0.28
N GLU A 61 -5.75 -17.59 -0.46
CA GLU A 61 -4.89 -18.73 -0.11
C GLU A 61 -4.72 -18.89 1.40
N ILE A 62 -4.99 -17.83 2.14
CA ILE A 62 -5.18 -17.81 3.60
C ILE A 62 -6.24 -16.76 3.95
N SER A 63 -7.10 -17.05 4.92
CA SER A 63 -8.06 -16.06 5.38
C SER A 63 -7.45 -15.12 6.42
N PRO A 64 -7.95 -13.86 6.54
CA PRO A 64 -7.56 -12.96 7.61
C PRO A 64 -7.76 -13.59 9.00
N ARG A 65 -8.81 -14.41 9.16
CA ARG A 65 -9.12 -15.12 10.41
C ARG A 65 -8.03 -16.12 10.79
N GLN A 66 -7.56 -16.94 9.82
CA GLN A 66 -6.49 -17.89 10.10
C GLN A 66 -5.18 -17.19 10.49
N ALA A 67 -4.85 -16.08 9.80
CA ALA A 67 -3.69 -15.27 10.16
C ALA A 67 -3.83 -14.62 11.55
N TRP A 68 -5.03 -14.14 11.88
CA TRP A 68 -5.35 -13.59 13.19
C TRP A 68 -5.21 -14.61 14.30
N ASP A 69 -5.88 -15.76 14.16
CA ASP A 69 -5.91 -16.80 15.20
C ASP A 69 -4.49 -17.34 15.50
N ALA A 70 -3.66 -17.54 14.46
CA ALA A 70 -2.28 -17.99 14.64
C ALA A 70 -1.40 -16.97 15.37
N VAL A 71 -1.54 -15.68 15.06
CA VAL A 71 -0.77 -14.63 15.74
C VAL A 71 -1.27 -14.40 17.16
N ALA A 72 -2.59 -14.46 17.38
CA ALA A 72 -3.16 -14.36 18.73
C ALA A 72 -2.68 -15.50 19.63
N GLU A 73 -2.67 -16.73 19.12
CA GLU A 73 -2.12 -17.90 19.83
C GLU A 73 -0.65 -17.70 20.19
N ALA A 74 0.17 -17.21 19.23
CA ALA A 74 1.59 -16.95 19.48
C ALA A 74 1.84 -15.84 20.54
N ILE A 75 0.94 -14.86 20.66
CA ILE A 75 0.97 -13.88 21.76
C ILE A 75 0.63 -14.56 23.09
N GLU A 76 -0.44 -15.37 23.12
CA GLU A 76 -0.93 -16.03 24.34
C GLU A 76 0.08 -17.05 24.90
N THR A 77 0.78 -17.78 24.02
CA THR A 77 1.84 -18.73 24.41
C THR A 77 3.15 -18.04 24.79
N GLY A 78 3.30 -16.74 24.46
CA GLY A 78 4.53 -15.99 24.71
C GLY A 78 5.63 -16.25 23.68
N ASP A 79 5.30 -16.87 22.54
CA ASP A 79 6.23 -17.12 21.45
C ASP A 79 6.68 -15.83 20.77
N ILE A 80 5.79 -14.82 20.73
CA ILE A 80 6.09 -13.48 20.22
C ILE A 80 5.67 -12.40 21.22
N THR A 81 6.25 -11.20 21.08
CA THR A 81 5.84 -10.07 21.92
C THR A 81 4.44 -9.58 21.57
N ALA A 82 3.64 -9.18 22.56
CA ALA A 82 2.34 -8.56 22.33
C ALA A 82 2.47 -7.31 21.42
N THR A 83 3.53 -6.52 21.58
CA THR A 83 3.77 -5.31 20.78
C THR A 83 3.88 -5.61 19.29
N ASP A 84 4.62 -6.64 18.90
CA ASP A 84 4.78 -7.03 17.50
C ASP A 84 3.53 -7.70 16.94
N GLY A 85 2.93 -8.61 17.72
CA GLY A 85 1.71 -9.29 17.31
C GLY A 85 0.53 -8.32 17.14
N GLU A 86 0.25 -7.47 18.12
CA GLU A 86 -0.83 -6.47 18.05
C GLU A 86 -0.60 -5.46 16.91
N SER A 87 0.67 -5.10 16.64
CA SER A 87 0.98 -4.24 15.50
C SER A 87 0.62 -4.90 14.17
N PHE A 88 0.86 -6.21 14.03
CA PHE A 88 0.45 -6.97 12.84
C PHE A 88 -1.07 -7.14 12.76
N LEU A 89 -1.73 -7.51 13.85
CA LEU A 89 -3.18 -7.68 13.89
C LEU A 89 -3.92 -6.40 13.49
N ARG A 90 -3.39 -5.24 13.83
CA ARG A 90 -3.94 -3.94 13.41
C ARG A 90 -3.95 -3.75 11.90
N GLU A 91 -2.96 -4.28 11.19
CA GLU A 91 -2.94 -4.21 9.72
C GLU A 91 -4.04 -5.08 9.08
N LEU A 92 -4.39 -6.22 9.70
CA LEU A 92 -5.55 -7.02 9.28
C LEU A 92 -6.86 -6.26 9.50
N LEU A 93 -6.98 -5.51 10.61
CA LEU A 93 -8.15 -4.67 10.86
C LEU A 93 -8.28 -3.54 9.84
N TRP A 94 -7.17 -2.92 9.44
CA TRP A 94 -7.19 -1.91 8.37
C TRP A 94 -7.66 -2.48 7.03
N ARG A 95 -7.24 -3.71 6.72
CA ARG A 95 -7.73 -4.42 5.54
C ARG A 95 -9.24 -4.65 5.61
N ASP A 96 -9.75 -5.16 6.73
CA ASP A 96 -11.18 -5.40 6.93
C ASP A 96 -11.98 -4.09 6.87
N PHE A 97 -11.43 -3.00 7.42
CA PHE A 97 -12.04 -1.69 7.32
C PHE A 97 -12.11 -1.19 5.87
N ALA A 98 -11.07 -1.38 5.07
CA ALA A 98 -11.10 -1.03 3.65
C ALA A 98 -12.20 -1.80 2.90
N TRP A 99 -12.36 -3.10 3.17
CA TRP A 99 -13.43 -3.91 2.59
C TRP A 99 -14.83 -3.48 3.06
N HIS A 100 -14.97 -3.10 4.34
CA HIS A 100 -16.20 -2.49 4.85
C HIS A 100 -16.53 -1.19 4.12
N ARG A 101 -15.52 -0.33 3.88
CA ARG A 101 -15.70 0.89 3.09
C ARG A 101 -16.12 0.60 1.65
N ARG A 102 -15.49 -0.36 0.99
CA ARG A 102 -15.82 -0.80 -0.37
C ARG A 102 -17.27 -1.30 -0.47
N TYR A 103 -17.74 -2.03 0.54
CA TYR A 103 -19.14 -2.48 0.60
C TYR A 103 -20.13 -1.32 0.65
N HIS A 104 -19.84 -0.28 1.41
CA HIS A 104 -20.73 0.88 1.55
C HIS A 104 -20.51 1.97 0.49
N LEU A 105 -19.37 1.98 -0.18
CA LEU A 105 -19.01 2.87 -1.27
C LEU A 105 -18.61 2.05 -2.51
N PRO A 106 -19.59 1.59 -3.30
CA PRO A 106 -19.30 0.76 -4.47
C PRO A 106 -18.37 1.41 -5.50
N ASN A 107 -18.30 2.72 -5.52
CA ASN A 107 -17.47 3.51 -6.43
C ASN A 107 -16.20 4.04 -5.74
N LEU A 108 -15.68 3.33 -4.73
CA LEU A 108 -14.49 3.75 -3.99
C LEU A 108 -13.26 3.93 -4.90
N ASP A 109 -13.19 3.21 -5.99
CA ASP A 109 -12.13 3.26 -7.00
C ASP A 109 -12.25 4.42 -8.01
N THR A 110 -13.39 5.10 -8.04
CA THR A 110 -13.66 6.14 -9.05
C THR A 110 -14.03 7.50 -8.47
N THR A 111 -14.52 7.54 -7.23
CA THR A 111 -15.01 8.77 -6.59
C THR A 111 -14.22 9.09 -5.32
N ASN A 112 -14.06 10.38 -5.03
CA ASN A 112 -13.45 10.81 -3.78
C ASN A 112 -14.38 10.54 -2.61
N THR A 113 -13.88 9.91 -1.54
CA THR A 113 -14.63 9.73 -0.29
C THR A 113 -14.99 11.09 0.32
N ARG A 114 -14.08 12.06 0.25
CA ARG A 114 -14.32 13.46 0.63
C ARG A 114 -14.65 14.27 -0.60
N THR A 115 -15.92 14.58 -0.82
CA THR A 115 -16.41 15.32 -1.98
C THR A 115 -15.86 16.75 -2.09
N SER A 116 -15.31 17.33 -1.02
CA SER A 116 -14.59 18.60 -1.09
C SER A 116 -13.36 18.56 -2.02
N PHE A 117 -12.82 17.37 -2.27
CA PHE A 117 -11.71 17.15 -3.20
C PHE A 117 -12.15 17.00 -4.67
N ASP A 118 -13.45 16.96 -4.94
CA ASP A 118 -13.95 16.94 -6.33
C ASP A 118 -13.62 18.24 -7.08
N ALA A 119 -13.37 19.32 -6.36
CA ALA A 119 -12.91 20.59 -6.91
C ALA A 119 -11.38 20.77 -6.86
N PHE A 120 -10.62 19.77 -6.38
CA PHE A 120 -9.17 19.88 -6.31
C PHE A 120 -8.56 19.77 -7.71
N PRO A 121 -7.65 20.67 -8.13
CA PRO A 121 -7.19 20.80 -9.50
C PRO A 121 -6.08 19.78 -9.85
N TRP A 122 -6.35 18.48 -9.67
CA TRP A 122 -5.45 17.45 -10.17
C TRP A 122 -5.46 17.34 -11.69
N ALA A 123 -4.30 17.18 -12.29
CA ALA A 123 -4.18 16.85 -13.70
C ALA A 123 -4.78 15.45 -13.98
N TRP A 124 -5.56 15.37 -15.05
CA TRP A 124 -6.23 14.14 -15.48
C TRP A 124 -6.00 13.85 -16.95
N PHE A 125 -5.52 12.65 -17.25
CA PHE A 125 -5.17 12.19 -18.60
C PHE A 125 -5.87 10.86 -18.90
N PRO A 126 -7.13 10.85 -19.36
CA PRO A 126 -7.90 9.62 -19.56
C PRO A 126 -7.23 8.65 -20.54
N ASP A 127 -6.54 9.18 -21.55
CA ASP A 127 -5.84 8.39 -22.58
C ASP A 127 -4.58 7.68 -22.03
N ASP A 128 -4.07 8.10 -20.87
CA ASP A 128 -2.88 7.54 -20.23
C ASP A 128 -3.22 6.52 -19.12
N LEU A 129 -4.47 6.11 -18.98
CA LEU A 129 -4.85 5.03 -18.07
C LEU A 129 -4.37 3.69 -18.62
N VAL A 130 -3.74 2.87 -17.77
CA VAL A 130 -3.04 1.65 -18.20
C VAL A 130 -3.95 0.44 -18.23
N ALA A 131 -4.88 0.36 -17.30
CA ALA A 131 -5.82 -0.74 -17.16
C ALA A 131 -7.21 -0.20 -16.82
N PRO A 132 -7.84 0.55 -17.75
CA PRO A 132 -9.12 1.17 -17.46
C PRO A 132 -10.16 0.09 -17.22
N ARG A 133 -10.72 0.07 -16.03
CA ARG A 133 -11.97 -0.65 -15.80
C ARG A 133 -13.04 0.06 -16.64
N ALA A 134 -13.78 -0.70 -17.45
CA ALA A 134 -14.65 -0.16 -18.51
C ALA A 134 -15.61 0.94 -18.03
N GLU A 135 -16.06 0.86 -16.78
CA GLU A 135 -16.94 1.85 -16.16
C GLU A 135 -16.19 3.12 -15.68
N ALA A 136 -14.87 3.06 -15.54
CA ALA A 136 -14.05 4.14 -15.01
C ALA A 136 -13.60 5.15 -16.06
N LEU A 137 -13.66 4.78 -17.35
CA LEU A 137 -13.21 5.63 -18.47
C LEU A 137 -14.11 6.85 -18.72
N GLU A 138 -15.40 6.75 -18.42
CA GLU A 138 -16.37 7.79 -18.75
C GLU A 138 -16.45 8.91 -17.71
N VAL A 139 -15.86 8.72 -16.52
CA VAL A 139 -15.96 9.69 -15.43
C VAL A 139 -14.70 10.55 -15.38
N ARG A 140 -14.75 11.69 -16.07
CA ARG A 140 -13.76 12.75 -15.82
C ARG A 140 -13.88 13.21 -14.35
N PRO A 141 -12.83 13.16 -13.54
CA PRO A 141 -12.88 13.69 -12.19
C PRO A 141 -13.27 15.17 -12.20
N VAL A 142 -14.26 15.52 -11.38
CA VAL A 142 -14.68 16.90 -11.22
C VAL A 142 -13.48 17.71 -10.70
N GLY A 143 -13.19 18.85 -11.32
CA GLY A 143 -12.08 19.72 -10.93
C GLY A 143 -10.77 19.54 -11.71
N SER A 144 -10.67 18.53 -12.62
CA SER A 144 -9.50 18.44 -13.48
C SER A 144 -9.42 19.66 -14.41
N THR A 145 -8.26 20.32 -14.43
CA THR A 145 -8.00 21.50 -15.26
C THR A 145 -7.25 21.12 -16.53
N ASP A 146 -7.71 21.64 -17.67
CA ASP A 146 -6.97 21.58 -18.93
C ASP A 146 -5.94 22.71 -18.94
N HIS A 147 -4.69 22.41 -18.67
CA HIS A 147 -3.59 23.34 -18.76
C HIS A 147 -2.73 22.99 -19.99
N GLU A 148 -3.08 23.52 -21.16
CA GLU A 148 -2.45 23.16 -22.45
C GLU A 148 -0.91 23.36 -22.48
N GLY A 149 -0.34 24.25 -21.68
CA GLY A 149 1.11 24.50 -21.66
C GLY A 149 1.88 23.67 -20.62
N GLU A 150 1.25 23.38 -19.48
CA GLU A 150 1.84 22.59 -18.38
C GLU A 150 1.53 21.08 -18.51
N GLU A 151 0.56 20.74 -19.35
CA GLU A 151 0.10 19.36 -19.54
C GLU A 151 1.22 18.43 -20.02
N ALA A 152 2.03 18.88 -20.97
CA ALA A 152 3.13 18.08 -21.51
C ALA A 152 4.19 17.75 -20.44
N ASP A 153 4.52 18.71 -19.57
CA ASP A 153 5.51 18.53 -18.51
C ASP A 153 4.97 17.59 -17.40
N VAL A 154 3.69 17.76 -17.01
CA VAL A 154 3.05 16.89 -16.02
C VAL A 154 2.89 15.47 -16.55
N ARG A 155 2.56 15.31 -17.82
CA ARG A 155 2.46 14.00 -18.49
C ARG A 155 3.84 13.32 -18.59
N ALA A 156 4.90 14.07 -18.90
CA ALA A 156 6.27 13.58 -18.87
C ALA A 156 6.69 13.15 -17.45
N ALA A 157 6.30 13.91 -16.42
CA ALA A 157 6.54 13.56 -15.03
C ALA A 157 5.79 12.29 -14.60
N LEU A 158 4.53 12.09 -15.03
CA LEU A 158 3.78 10.85 -14.82
C LEU A 158 4.50 9.64 -15.44
N LEU A 159 4.99 9.79 -16.67
CA LEU A 159 5.76 8.73 -17.33
C LEU A 159 7.09 8.46 -16.61
N ALA A 160 7.80 9.50 -16.17
CA ALA A 160 9.01 9.35 -15.37
C ALA A 160 8.74 8.62 -14.04
N TRP A 161 7.61 8.92 -13.37
CA TRP A 161 7.17 8.26 -12.17
C TRP A 161 6.92 6.76 -12.43
N ARG A 162 6.15 6.40 -13.45
CA ARG A 162 5.87 5.00 -13.82
C ARG A 162 7.14 4.21 -14.11
N ASN A 163 8.09 4.83 -14.80
CA ASN A 163 9.35 4.20 -15.20
C ASN A 163 10.44 4.21 -14.09
N GLY A 164 10.18 4.83 -12.94
CA GLY A 164 11.15 4.94 -11.85
C GLY A 164 12.42 5.72 -12.26
N VAL A 165 12.22 6.87 -12.89
CA VAL A 165 13.27 7.78 -13.33
C VAL A 165 12.98 9.25 -12.96
N THR A 166 12.37 9.43 -11.80
CA THR A 166 12.02 10.75 -11.24
C THR A 166 13.23 11.53 -10.74
N GLY A 167 14.36 10.86 -10.51
CA GLY A 167 15.54 11.41 -9.85
C GLY A 167 15.49 11.30 -8.31
N ILE A 168 14.40 10.79 -7.73
CA ILE A 168 14.27 10.52 -6.29
C ILE A 168 14.59 9.04 -6.05
N GLY A 169 15.84 8.76 -5.65
CA GLY A 169 16.42 7.41 -5.64
C GLY A 169 15.57 6.34 -4.95
N LEU A 170 14.92 6.65 -3.83
CA LEU A 170 14.07 5.70 -3.10
C LEU A 170 12.79 5.37 -3.86
N ILE A 171 12.13 6.37 -4.46
CA ILE A 171 10.92 6.18 -5.24
C ILE A 171 11.25 5.42 -6.52
N ASP A 172 12.33 5.82 -7.21
CA ASP A 172 12.78 5.17 -8.44
C ASP A 172 13.13 3.69 -8.22
N ALA A 173 13.80 3.38 -7.11
CA ALA A 173 14.10 2.00 -6.72
C ALA A 173 12.80 1.20 -6.49
N GLY A 174 11.83 1.77 -5.76
CA GLY A 174 10.56 1.13 -5.47
C GLY A 174 9.70 0.90 -6.72
N MET A 175 9.65 1.87 -7.63
CA MET A 175 8.90 1.72 -8.88
C MET A 175 9.52 0.64 -9.78
N ARG A 176 10.86 0.53 -9.81
CA ARG A 176 11.56 -0.55 -10.53
C ARG A 176 11.40 -1.91 -9.86
N GLU A 177 11.40 -1.97 -8.52
CA GLU A 177 11.08 -3.20 -7.76
C GLU A 177 9.66 -3.66 -8.08
N LEU A 178 8.69 -2.73 -8.05
CA LEU A 178 7.31 -3.00 -8.41
C LEU A 178 7.20 -3.65 -9.79
N TRP A 179 7.80 -3.04 -10.80
CA TRP A 179 7.78 -3.55 -12.17
C TRP A 179 8.43 -4.94 -12.30
N ALA A 180 9.54 -5.16 -11.60
CA ALA A 180 10.30 -6.41 -11.69
C ALA A 180 9.66 -7.57 -10.91
N THR A 181 8.96 -7.28 -9.80
CA THR A 181 8.55 -8.30 -8.82
C THR A 181 7.06 -8.32 -8.51
N GLY A 182 6.32 -7.29 -8.89
CA GLY A 182 4.92 -7.09 -8.49
C GLY A 182 4.78 -6.74 -6.99
N HIS A 183 5.87 -6.39 -6.32
CA HIS A 183 5.88 -6.04 -4.90
C HIS A 183 6.51 -4.66 -4.69
N MET A 184 5.99 -3.92 -3.72
CA MET A 184 6.59 -2.67 -3.22
C MET A 184 6.34 -2.58 -1.72
N HIS A 185 7.36 -2.22 -0.97
CA HIS A 185 7.23 -2.00 0.47
C HIS A 185 6.23 -0.88 0.79
N ASN A 186 5.41 -1.06 1.84
CA ASN A 186 4.32 -0.12 2.17
C ASN A 186 4.79 1.35 2.31
N ARG A 187 5.91 1.61 2.95
CA ARG A 187 6.45 2.97 3.10
C ARG A 187 6.83 3.60 1.75
N VAL A 188 7.30 2.78 0.81
CA VAL A 188 7.62 3.26 -0.54
C VAL A 188 6.34 3.54 -1.33
N ARG A 189 5.27 2.72 -1.18
CA ARG A 189 3.95 3.02 -1.77
C ARG A 189 3.43 4.38 -1.31
N MET A 190 3.56 4.69 -0.01
CA MET A 190 3.16 5.99 0.53
C MET A 190 3.95 7.15 -0.09
N LEU A 191 5.27 7.02 -0.19
CA LEU A 191 6.13 8.06 -0.78
C LEU A 191 5.86 8.24 -2.28
N ALA A 192 5.73 7.14 -3.03
CA ALA A 192 5.42 7.17 -4.45
C ALA A 192 4.04 7.81 -4.71
N GLY A 193 3.04 7.46 -3.91
CA GLY A 193 1.71 8.06 -3.98
C GLY A 193 1.70 9.54 -3.61
N SER A 194 2.44 9.93 -2.58
CA SER A 194 2.57 11.33 -2.17
C SER A 194 3.25 12.17 -3.24
N LEU A 195 4.33 11.68 -3.84
CA LEU A 195 4.99 12.37 -4.96
C LEU A 195 3.99 12.60 -6.09
N LEU A 196 3.27 11.57 -6.51
CA LEU A 196 2.33 11.67 -7.62
C LEU A 196 1.23 12.69 -7.34
N THR A 197 0.57 12.58 -6.20
CA THR A 197 -0.67 13.32 -5.94
C THR A 197 -0.47 14.72 -5.38
N LYS A 198 0.60 14.93 -4.58
CA LYS A 198 0.83 16.18 -3.86
C LYS A 198 1.89 17.06 -4.52
N ASN A 199 2.93 16.48 -5.11
CA ASN A 199 4.02 17.22 -5.71
C ASN A 199 3.84 17.38 -7.23
N LEU A 200 3.46 16.32 -7.94
CA LEU A 200 3.22 16.35 -9.37
C LEU A 200 1.79 16.80 -9.72
N GLY A 201 0.89 16.86 -8.73
CA GLY A 201 -0.48 17.29 -8.94
C GLY A 201 -1.30 16.39 -9.88
N VAL A 202 -0.90 15.12 -10.02
CA VAL A 202 -1.62 14.13 -10.85
C VAL A 202 -2.71 13.46 -10.03
N HIS A 203 -3.87 13.24 -10.64
CA HIS A 203 -5.00 12.59 -9.98
C HIS A 203 -4.63 11.19 -9.48
N TRP A 204 -5.03 10.86 -8.26
CA TRP A 204 -4.67 9.61 -7.57
C TRP A 204 -5.06 8.34 -8.36
N ARG A 205 -6.09 8.40 -9.20
CA ARG A 205 -6.51 7.26 -10.04
C ARG A 205 -5.45 6.82 -11.05
N HIS A 206 -4.59 7.72 -11.53
CA HIS A 206 -3.46 7.31 -12.38
C HIS A 206 -2.48 6.38 -11.66
N GLY A 207 -2.28 6.62 -10.37
CA GLY A 207 -1.45 5.76 -9.54
C GLY A 207 -2.17 4.49 -9.11
N GLU A 208 -3.45 4.60 -8.76
CA GLU A 208 -4.30 3.46 -8.38
C GLU A 208 -4.37 2.43 -9.52
N GLU A 209 -4.61 2.87 -10.74
CA GLU A 209 -4.66 2.03 -11.92
C GLU A 209 -3.30 1.40 -12.25
N TRP A 210 -2.21 2.17 -12.11
CA TRP A 210 -0.86 1.62 -12.28
C TRP A 210 -0.56 0.54 -11.25
N PHE A 211 -0.93 0.75 -9.99
CA PHE A 211 -0.75 -0.25 -8.94
C PHE A 211 -1.67 -1.46 -9.14
N TRP A 212 -2.87 -1.25 -9.64
CA TRP A 212 -3.79 -2.34 -9.99
C TRP A 212 -3.18 -3.27 -11.04
N ASP A 213 -2.54 -2.72 -12.05
CA ASP A 213 -1.92 -3.50 -13.13
C ASP A 213 -0.61 -4.19 -12.71
N THR A 214 0.16 -3.57 -11.83
CA THR A 214 1.53 -4.00 -11.54
C THR A 214 1.72 -4.74 -10.21
N LEU A 215 0.86 -4.51 -9.20
CA LEU A 215 0.97 -5.18 -7.90
C LEU A 215 0.30 -6.56 -7.90
N VAL A 216 1.00 -7.58 -7.43
CA VAL A 216 0.43 -8.91 -7.22
C VAL A 216 -0.60 -8.98 -6.10
N ASP A 217 -0.62 -8.00 -5.20
CA ASP A 217 -1.52 -7.92 -4.05
C ASP A 217 -2.61 -6.85 -4.18
N ALA A 218 -2.75 -6.20 -5.34
CA ALA A 218 -3.80 -5.21 -5.55
C ALA A 218 -5.20 -5.81 -5.36
N ASP A 219 -6.02 -5.18 -4.54
CA ASP A 219 -7.42 -5.55 -4.35
C ASP A 219 -8.37 -4.34 -4.48
N GLU A 220 -9.65 -4.60 -4.73
CA GLU A 220 -10.67 -3.58 -5.01
C GLU A 220 -10.98 -2.66 -3.82
N ALA A 221 -10.55 -3.03 -2.62
CA ALA A 221 -10.78 -2.26 -1.42
C ALA A 221 -9.52 -1.53 -0.97
N SER A 222 -8.44 -2.29 -0.70
CA SER A 222 -7.21 -1.73 -0.11
C SER A 222 -6.48 -0.80 -1.06
N ASN A 223 -6.46 -1.08 -2.38
CA ASN A 223 -5.77 -0.25 -3.34
C ASN A 223 -6.39 1.17 -3.42
N PRO A 224 -7.66 1.36 -3.80
CA PRO A 224 -8.25 2.69 -3.86
C PRO A 224 -8.35 3.35 -2.48
N PHE A 225 -8.60 2.59 -1.40
CA PHE A 225 -8.64 3.14 -0.05
C PHE A 225 -7.32 3.81 0.34
N ASN A 226 -6.19 3.13 0.12
CA ASN A 226 -4.87 3.66 0.48
C ASN A 226 -4.42 4.79 -0.47
N TRP A 227 -4.78 4.74 -1.75
CA TRP A 227 -4.51 5.83 -2.67
C TRP A 227 -5.23 7.11 -2.25
N GLN A 228 -6.50 7.03 -1.86
CA GLN A 228 -7.25 8.17 -1.36
C GLN A 228 -6.73 8.66 0.00
N TRP A 229 -6.25 7.73 0.87
CA TRP A 229 -5.61 8.10 2.12
C TRP A 229 -4.35 8.95 1.87
N VAL A 230 -3.47 8.55 0.97
CA VAL A 230 -2.26 9.31 0.63
C VAL A 230 -2.60 10.62 -0.06
N ALA A 231 -3.54 10.63 -0.99
CA ALA A 231 -3.97 11.84 -1.71
C ALA A 231 -4.64 12.87 -0.80
N GLY A 232 -5.18 12.45 0.35
CA GLY A 232 -5.86 13.33 1.29
C GLY A 232 -7.38 13.34 1.17
N CYS A 233 -7.94 12.69 0.14
CA CYS A 233 -9.38 12.67 -0.14
C CYS A 233 -10.13 11.47 0.43
N GLY A 234 -9.43 10.59 1.16
CA GLY A 234 -10.00 9.39 1.79
C GLY A 234 -10.40 9.55 3.25
N ASP A 235 -10.83 8.44 3.85
CA ASP A 235 -11.08 8.36 5.29
C ASP A 235 -9.75 8.40 6.06
N ASP A 236 -9.74 9.07 7.21
CA ASP A 236 -8.54 9.26 8.06
C ASP A 236 -7.29 9.63 7.26
N ALA A 237 -7.51 10.42 6.21
CA ALA A 237 -6.49 10.69 5.22
C ALA A 237 -5.26 11.39 5.81
N ALA A 238 -4.09 11.03 5.30
CA ALA A 238 -2.83 11.63 5.70
C ALA A 238 -2.86 13.15 5.48
N PRO A 239 -2.52 13.98 6.48
CA PRO A 239 -2.38 15.41 6.27
C PRO A 239 -1.32 15.69 5.20
N TYR A 240 -1.53 16.75 4.43
CA TYR A 240 -0.64 17.14 3.33
C TYR A 240 0.85 17.18 3.72
N PHE A 241 1.14 17.65 4.93
CA PHE A 241 2.51 17.83 5.42
C PHE A 241 3.13 16.57 6.08
N ARG A 242 2.39 15.47 6.19
CA ARG A 242 2.85 14.29 6.93
C ARG A 242 3.68 13.32 6.08
N ILE A 243 3.59 13.41 4.77
CA ILE A 243 4.28 12.54 3.81
C ILE A 243 4.96 13.41 2.76
#